data_49645f68cb52c23d3cda2f274c2ed022
#
_entry.id   49645f68cb52c23d3cda2f274c2ed022
#
_cell.length_a   1.000
_cell.length_b   1.000
_cell.length_c   1.000
_cell.angle_alpha   90.00
_cell.angle_beta   90.00
_cell.angle_gamma   90.00
#
_symmetry.space_group_name_H-M   'P 1'
#
loop_
_entity.id
_entity.type
_entity.pdbx_description
1 polymer ?
#
loop_
_entity_poly.entity_id
_entity_poly.type
_entity_poly.pdbx_seq_one_letter_code
_entity_poly.pdbx_strand_id
1 'polypeptide(L)'
;MQNLQIVPRLLPDVRAGRKLHTIRWRERKIVPGPMLYVNMRDASDTVMVWVTHIEKIPLSDVAARLRKSTEWPDARLLEGMREYYPRIEMDSEVVVIHHLPPEV
;
A
#
# COMPACT_ATOMS: atom_id res chain seq x y z
N MET A 1 -1.35 18.44 1.40
CA MET A 1 -0.50 17.30 1.00
C MET A 1 -1.35 16.07 0.84
N GLN A 2 -1.08 15.27 -0.19
CA GLN A 2 -1.80 14.02 -0.37
C GLN A 2 -1.53 13.06 0.80
N ASN A 3 -2.51 12.24 1.14
CA ASN A 3 -2.38 11.31 2.26
C ASN A 3 -3.21 10.04 2.03
N LEU A 4 -2.82 8.99 2.74
CA LEU A 4 -3.55 7.72 2.80
C LEU A 4 -3.65 7.28 4.26
N GLN A 5 -4.79 6.76 4.63
CA GLN A 5 -4.93 6.12 5.93
C GLN A 5 -4.27 4.76 5.92
N ILE A 6 -3.70 4.38 7.05
CA ILE A 6 -3.04 3.08 7.23
C ILE A 6 -3.43 2.51 8.59
N VAL A 7 -3.53 1.18 8.64
CA VAL A 7 -3.80 0.51 9.92
C VAL A 7 -2.59 0.67 10.86
N PRO A 8 -2.82 0.88 12.17
CA PRO A 8 -1.73 1.15 13.11
C PRO A 8 -0.60 0.13 13.10
N ARG A 9 -0.93 -1.14 12.93
CA ARG A 9 0.07 -2.23 12.97
C ARG A 9 1.11 -2.17 11.86
N LEU A 10 0.82 -1.48 10.75
CA LEU A 10 1.74 -1.37 9.61
C LEU A 10 2.63 -0.13 9.67
N LEU A 11 2.28 0.85 10.48
CA LEU A 11 2.99 2.11 10.54
C LEU A 11 4.44 1.96 11.05
N PRO A 12 4.74 1.10 12.03
CA PRO A 12 6.14 0.87 12.42
C PRO A 12 7.01 0.35 11.28
N ASP A 13 6.47 -0.47 10.37
CA ASP A 13 7.22 -0.97 9.22
C ASP A 13 7.52 0.15 8.22
N VAL A 14 6.61 1.11 8.06
CA VAL A 14 6.86 2.30 7.25
C VAL A 14 8.00 3.11 7.87
N ARG A 15 7.94 3.38 9.17
CA ARG A 15 8.98 4.15 9.88
C ARG A 15 10.35 3.51 9.79
N ALA A 16 10.40 2.19 9.86
CA ALA A 16 11.66 1.46 9.80
C ALA A 16 12.21 1.26 8.37
N GLY A 17 11.47 1.71 7.36
CA GLY A 17 11.89 1.53 5.97
C GLY A 17 11.70 0.12 5.44
N ARG A 18 10.96 -0.73 6.14
CA ARG A 18 10.67 -2.09 5.66
C ARG A 18 9.51 -2.15 4.69
N LYS A 19 8.53 -1.26 4.84
CA LYS A 19 7.38 -1.16 3.93
C LYS A 19 7.64 -0.02 2.95
N LEU A 20 7.86 -0.39 1.67
CA LEU A 20 8.21 0.55 0.59
C LEU A 20 7.13 0.65 -0.49
N HIS A 21 5.97 0.07 -0.25
CA HIS A 21 4.84 0.13 -1.18
C HIS A 21 3.54 -0.07 -0.43
N THR A 22 2.45 0.35 -1.07
CA THR A 22 1.10 0.07 -0.58
C THR A 22 0.21 -0.25 -1.77
N ILE A 23 -0.72 -1.18 -1.58
CA ILE A 23 -1.64 -1.65 -2.62
C ILE A 23 -3.01 -1.10 -2.28
N ARG A 24 -3.62 -0.36 -3.21
CA ARG A 24 -4.92 0.30 -3.00
C ARG A 24 -5.87 -0.02 -4.13
N TRP A 25 -7.15 -0.06 -3.81
CA TRP A 25 -8.21 -0.32 -4.77
C TRP A 25 -9.32 0.71 -4.60
N ARG A 26 -9.59 1.47 -5.68
CA ARG A 26 -10.69 2.46 -5.71
C ARG A 26 -10.57 3.52 -4.59
N GLU A 27 -9.36 3.91 -4.27
CA GLU A 27 -9.12 5.00 -3.34
C GLU A 27 -8.73 6.27 -4.09
N ARG A 28 -8.41 7.34 -3.34
CA ARG A 28 -8.01 8.60 -3.94
C ARG A 28 -6.77 8.43 -4.81
N LYS A 29 -6.67 9.26 -5.84
CA LYS A 29 -5.51 9.25 -6.72
C LYS A 29 -4.29 9.79 -5.99
N ILE A 30 -3.20 9.06 -6.06
CA ILE A 30 -1.90 9.46 -5.53
C ILE A 30 -0.96 9.69 -6.71
N VAL A 31 -0.10 10.69 -6.60
CA VAL A 31 0.89 11.05 -7.62
C VAL A 31 2.29 11.04 -7.00
N PRO A 32 3.37 10.93 -7.82
CA PRO A 32 4.73 11.04 -7.29
C PRO A 32 4.93 12.33 -6.49
N GLY A 33 5.76 12.24 -5.47
CA GLY A 33 6.02 13.36 -4.56
C GLY A 33 5.70 13.00 -3.11
N PRO A 34 5.68 14.01 -2.22
CA PRO A 34 5.46 13.74 -0.81
C PRO A 34 4.04 13.24 -0.53
N MET A 35 3.93 12.30 0.40
CA MET A 35 2.67 11.73 0.82
C MET A 35 2.73 11.40 2.32
N LEU A 36 1.64 11.64 3.04
CA LEU A 36 1.51 11.25 4.43
C LEU A 36 0.76 9.93 4.56
N TYR A 37 1.34 9.00 5.30
CA TYR A 37 0.54 7.94 5.92
C TYR A 37 -0.05 8.48 7.21
N VAL A 38 -1.32 8.30 7.41
CA VAL A 38 -2.05 8.76 8.60
C VAL A 38 -2.62 7.54 9.32
N ASN A 39 -2.25 7.40 10.59
CA ASN A 39 -2.80 6.32 11.42
C ASN A 39 -4.32 6.47 11.46
N MET A 40 -5.05 5.45 11.01
CA MET A 40 -6.50 5.52 10.93
C MET A 40 -7.19 5.66 12.29
N ARG A 41 -6.49 5.38 13.39
CA ARG A 41 -7.00 5.52 14.77
C ARG A 41 -6.48 6.73 15.49
N ASP A 42 -5.49 7.42 14.94
CA ASP A 42 -4.88 8.60 15.57
C ASP A 42 -4.32 9.51 14.47
N ALA A 43 -5.10 10.50 14.08
CA ALA A 43 -4.73 11.40 12.98
C ALA A 43 -3.49 12.25 13.27
N SER A 44 -3.04 12.33 14.52
CA SER A 44 -1.81 13.03 14.86
C SER A 44 -0.56 12.16 14.62
N ASP A 45 -0.74 10.86 14.45
CA ASP A 45 0.34 9.92 14.20
C ASP A 45 0.51 9.73 12.69
N THR A 46 1.52 10.39 12.10
CA THR A 46 1.74 10.42 10.67
C THR A 46 3.19 10.12 10.33
N VAL A 47 3.40 9.60 9.11
CA VAL A 47 4.74 9.40 8.55
C VAL A 47 4.74 9.91 7.13
N MET A 48 5.68 10.80 6.79
CA MET A 48 5.84 11.28 5.42
C MET A 48 6.82 10.40 4.67
N VAL A 49 6.43 10.03 3.45
CA VAL A 49 7.28 9.31 2.51
C VAL A 49 7.27 10.03 1.17
N TRP A 50 8.23 9.72 0.31
CA TRP A 50 8.29 10.25 -1.06
C TRP A 50 7.86 9.17 -2.03
N VAL A 51 6.74 9.37 -2.70
CA VAL A 51 6.23 8.47 -3.73
C VAL A 51 7.08 8.63 -4.98
N THR A 52 7.64 7.52 -5.46
CA THR A 52 8.51 7.51 -6.64
C THR A 52 7.73 7.22 -7.92
N HIS A 53 6.85 6.23 -7.90
CA HIS A 53 6.05 5.87 -9.07
C HIS A 53 4.83 5.05 -8.66
N ILE A 54 3.89 4.93 -9.59
CA ILE A 54 2.61 4.26 -9.37
C ILE A 54 2.38 3.30 -10.53
N GLU A 55 1.97 2.07 -10.22
CA GLU A 55 1.61 1.08 -11.20
C GLU A 55 0.13 0.71 -11.07
N LYS A 56 -0.55 0.54 -12.19
CA LYS A 56 -1.92 0.02 -12.24
C LYS A 56 -1.87 -1.36 -12.86
N ILE A 57 -2.12 -2.39 -12.08
CA ILE A 57 -2.04 -3.78 -12.51
C ILE A 57 -3.16 -4.60 -11.90
N PRO A 58 -3.55 -5.74 -12.49
CA PRO A 58 -4.48 -6.65 -11.83
C PRO A 58 -3.91 -7.18 -10.53
N LEU A 59 -4.77 -7.42 -9.54
CA LEU A 59 -4.33 -7.98 -8.26
C LEU A 59 -3.54 -9.28 -8.45
N SER A 60 -3.93 -10.09 -9.44
CA SER A 60 -3.25 -11.36 -9.77
C SER A 60 -1.77 -11.18 -10.14
N ASP A 61 -1.36 -9.97 -10.58
CA ASP A 61 0.03 -9.70 -10.98
C ASP A 61 0.88 -9.10 -9.86
N VAL A 62 0.27 -8.69 -8.75
CA VAL A 62 0.95 -7.93 -7.70
C VAL A 62 2.08 -8.73 -7.06
N ALA A 63 1.81 -9.97 -6.64
CA ALA A 63 2.81 -10.77 -5.93
C ALA A 63 4.06 -11.00 -6.80
N ALA A 64 3.88 -11.33 -8.07
CA ALA A 64 5.00 -11.51 -9.00
C ALA A 64 5.75 -10.20 -9.23
N ARG A 65 5.04 -9.09 -9.41
CA ARG A 65 5.65 -7.78 -9.65
C ARG A 65 6.49 -7.33 -8.46
N LEU A 66 6.05 -7.61 -7.24
CA LEU A 66 6.77 -7.26 -6.01
C LEU A 66 7.71 -8.35 -5.54
N ARG A 67 7.86 -9.45 -6.29
CA ARG A 67 8.69 -10.60 -5.94
C ARG A 67 8.30 -11.22 -4.60
N LYS A 68 6.98 -11.32 -4.39
CA LYS A 68 6.38 -11.85 -3.15
C LYS A 68 5.55 -13.11 -3.39
N SER A 69 5.72 -13.78 -4.54
CA SER A 69 4.87 -14.92 -4.90
C SER A 69 4.91 -16.06 -3.88
N THR A 70 6.05 -16.28 -3.25
CA THR A 70 6.19 -17.31 -2.21
C THR A 70 5.48 -16.89 -0.91
N GLU A 71 5.59 -15.61 -0.54
CA GLU A 71 5.00 -15.08 0.70
C GLU A 71 3.50 -14.82 0.54
N TRP A 72 3.07 -14.50 -0.68
CA TRP A 72 1.68 -14.12 -1.00
C TRP A 72 1.11 -14.99 -2.11
N PRO A 73 0.85 -16.29 -1.84
CA PRO A 73 0.08 -17.09 -2.82
C PRO A 73 -1.29 -16.47 -3.01
N ASP A 74 -1.91 -16.68 -4.17
CA ASP A 74 -3.14 -16.00 -4.59
C ASP A 74 -4.23 -16.01 -3.52
N ALA A 75 -4.47 -17.15 -2.87
CA ALA A 75 -5.52 -17.25 -1.85
C ALA A 75 -5.23 -16.34 -0.65
N ARG A 76 -3.98 -16.27 -0.22
CA ARG A 76 -3.57 -15.44 0.91
C ARG A 76 -3.64 -13.95 0.57
N LEU A 77 -3.19 -13.58 -0.63
CA LEU A 77 -3.24 -12.21 -1.10
C LEU A 77 -4.68 -11.72 -1.18
N LEU A 78 -5.56 -12.52 -1.77
CA LEU A 78 -6.97 -12.17 -1.90
C LEU A 78 -7.64 -12.05 -0.53
N GLU A 79 -7.39 -12.97 0.37
CA GLU A 79 -7.93 -12.92 1.74
C GLU A 79 -7.48 -11.64 2.46
N GLY A 80 -6.20 -11.31 2.40
CA GLY A 80 -5.67 -10.10 3.03
C GLY A 80 -6.28 -8.83 2.46
N MET A 81 -6.42 -8.76 1.14
CA MET A 81 -7.02 -7.59 0.49
C MET A 81 -8.52 -7.46 0.80
N ARG A 82 -9.22 -8.57 0.95
CA ARG A 82 -10.66 -8.57 1.29
C ARG A 82 -10.96 -8.09 2.71
N GLU A 83 -9.98 -8.05 3.58
CA GLU A 83 -10.16 -7.42 4.90
C GLU A 83 -10.46 -5.92 4.76
N TYR A 84 -9.93 -5.27 3.73
CA TYR A 84 -10.11 -3.84 3.48
C TYR A 84 -11.09 -3.56 2.34
N TYR A 85 -11.17 -4.47 1.38
CA TYR A 85 -11.98 -4.32 0.17
C TYR A 85 -12.77 -5.61 -0.05
N PRO A 86 -13.90 -5.80 0.66
CA PRO A 86 -14.61 -7.09 0.65
C PRO A 86 -15.01 -7.61 -0.73
N ARG A 87 -15.15 -6.74 -1.72
CA ARG A 87 -15.59 -7.11 -3.06
C ARG A 87 -14.46 -7.23 -4.08
N ILE A 88 -13.20 -7.11 -3.65
CA ILE A 88 -12.08 -7.21 -4.58
C ILE A 88 -11.94 -8.64 -5.11
N GLU A 89 -11.55 -8.74 -6.39
CA GLU A 89 -11.31 -10.01 -7.08
C GLU A 89 -9.87 -10.03 -7.61
N MET A 90 -9.39 -11.20 -8.01
CA MET A 90 -8.02 -11.31 -8.53
C MET A 90 -7.83 -10.55 -9.85
N ASP A 91 -8.87 -10.34 -10.63
CA ASP A 91 -8.82 -9.55 -11.86
C ASP A 91 -9.09 -8.05 -11.64
N SER A 92 -9.35 -7.62 -10.41
CA SER A 92 -9.52 -6.21 -10.10
C SER A 92 -8.22 -5.45 -10.35
N GLU A 93 -8.32 -4.30 -11.04
CA GLU A 93 -7.15 -3.44 -11.23
C GLU A 93 -6.88 -2.68 -9.95
N VAL A 94 -5.70 -2.87 -9.39
CA VAL A 94 -5.25 -2.18 -8.19
C VAL A 94 -4.15 -1.17 -8.54
N VAL A 95 -3.89 -0.28 -7.61
CA VAL A 95 -2.82 0.71 -7.70
C VAL A 95 -1.74 0.31 -6.72
N VAL A 96 -0.53 0.07 -7.21
CA VAL A 96 0.65 -0.16 -6.37
C VAL A 96 1.42 1.15 -6.30
N ILE A 97 1.52 1.70 -5.11
CA ILE A 97 2.19 2.96 -4.84
C ILE A 97 3.56 2.65 -4.24
N HIS A 98 4.62 2.99 -4.97
CA HIS A 98 6.00 2.76 -4.52
C HIS A 98 6.56 4.04 -3.92
N HIS A 99 7.29 3.92 -2.81
CA HIS A 99 7.89 5.07 -2.16
C HIS A 99 9.26 4.73 -1.54
N LEU A 100 10.03 5.78 -1.27
CA LEU A 100 11.28 5.67 -0.54
C LEU A 100 11.03 5.48 0.97
N PRO A 101 12.03 5.01 1.73
CA PRO A 101 11.94 5.04 3.19
C PRO A 101 11.73 6.47 3.68
N PRO A 102 11.08 6.67 4.83
CA PRO A 102 10.97 8.00 5.39
C PRO A 102 12.37 8.57 5.70
N GLU A 103 12.50 9.87 5.54
CA GLU A 103 13.71 10.54 5.99
C GLU A 103 13.74 10.56 7.53
N VAL A 104 14.90 10.36 8.07
CA VAL A 104 15.12 10.34 9.51
C VAL A 104 15.56 11.71 10.00
#